data_24ca620ba233ecd513c942678c95914e
#
_entry.id   24ca620ba233ecd513c942678c95914e
#
_cell.length_a   1.000
_cell.length_b   1.000
_cell.length_c   1.000
_cell.angle_alpha   90.00
_cell.angle_beta   90.00
_cell.angle_gamma   90.00
#
_symmetry.space_group_name_H-M   'P 1'
#
loop_
_entity.id
_entity.type
_entity.pdbx_description
1 polymer ?
#
loop_
_entity_poly.entity_id
_entity_poly.type
_entity_poly.pdbx_seq_one_letter_code
_entity_poly.pdbx_strand_id
1 'polypeptide(L)'
;MSSEKKEKKQHKVNFNIKEKLKKTFSKEHLKEVFTGEEQKKHLKQGSYSSIMTVIVLAVIVVINLIVAQIPTSKTQIDLSTQKMYSITDETKTALKDLDQDVTLYYIVQKGSEDDTIEKLLEHYDELSDHIKVETKDSDLYPKFTSQYTDQTVAANSVIVVCGDKSKVVSNSDMWETSTNYQTYQTQTTGFDGEGQITSAITYVTSENNPKVYWVTGHGEASESDLSTNFSDAVNKNNVEISDLALMTDDIPEDAEELVIMSPTTDFSEDEANKVITYLENGGKLLMFTSYTGTDMPNLDSILENYGVKRSSGIVVETDSQHYYPQMPYYLLPNIQSDDITTEVKSNYILMPVAQAFQKLDSYRDTITIKSLLTTTEDAYIENDPENSTWSKSADSETGAFDLGVSITETVDDKETQIIYFSSASMLSSQIDQAISGANSKLAATALTSMCDVEQTVVIPSKSTSYTNLVFTQGAVNTWSIITIAGIPLVLVVIGVMIWMKRRKQ
;
A
#
# COMPACT_ATOMS: atom_id res chain seq x y z
N MET A 1 -24.70 -67.53 21.66
CA MET A 1 -24.63 -68.38 20.45
C MET A 1 -24.59 -67.65 19.13
N SER A 2 -24.43 -66.37 19.08
CA SER A 2 -24.39 -65.57 17.81
C SER A 2 -22.97 -65.11 17.38
N SER A 3 -21.99 -65.03 18.24
CA SER A 3 -20.63 -64.57 17.92
C SER A 3 -19.73 -65.63 17.32
N GLU A 4 -19.84 -66.86 17.79
CA GLU A 4 -19.00 -67.98 17.29
C GLU A 4 -19.33 -68.41 15.84
N LYS A 5 -20.57 -68.18 15.36
CA LYS A 5 -20.92 -68.51 13.97
C LYS A 5 -20.38 -67.44 12.96
N LYS A 6 -20.16 -66.21 13.40
CA LYS A 6 -19.56 -65.16 12.53
C LYS A 6 -18.06 -65.34 12.37
N GLU A 7 -17.33 -65.71 13.43
CA GLU A 7 -15.89 -65.94 13.36
C GLU A 7 -15.52 -67.15 12.50
N LYS A 8 -16.26 -68.25 12.63
CA LYS A 8 -16.02 -69.44 11.78
C LYS A 8 -16.32 -69.18 10.29
N LYS A 9 -17.23 -68.26 9.96
CA LYS A 9 -17.51 -67.92 8.58
C LYS A 9 -16.44 -66.98 7.97
N GLN A 10 -15.86 -66.06 8.75
CA GLN A 10 -14.78 -65.22 8.32
C GLN A 10 -13.48 -65.99 8.17
N HIS A 11 -13.18 -66.98 9.05
CA HIS A 11 -12.00 -67.81 8.94
C HIS A 11 -12.04 -68.72 7.71
N LYS A 12 -13.20 -69.29 7.36
CA LYS A 12 -13.35 -70.08 6.13
C LYS A 12 -13.25 -69.26 4.84
N VAL A 13 -13.68 -68.02 4.83
CA VAL A 13 -13.60 -67.14 3.66
C VAL A 13 -12.14 -66.69 3.45
N ASN A 14 -11.44 -66.36 4.51
CA ASN A 14 -10.01 -65.98 4.43
C ASN A 14 -9.09 -67.14 4.05
N PHE A 15 -9.42 -68.36 4.48
CA PHE A 15 -8.65 -69.55 4.11
C PHE A 15 -8.84 -69.86 2.60
N ASN A 16 -10.02 -69.71 2.07
CA ASN A 16 -10.31 -69.93 0.65
C ASN A 16 -9.69 -68.89 -0.27
N ILE A 17 -9.54 -67.66 0.20
CA ILE A 17 -8.84 -66.58 -0.57
C ILE A 17 -7.33 -66.80 -0.59
N LYS A 18 -6.70 -67.20 0.52
CA LYS A 18 -5.29 -67.54 0.58
C LYS A 18 -4.94 -68.75 -0.25
N GLU A 19 -5.79 -69.81 -0.27
CA GLU A 19 -5.57 -70.97 -1.12
C GLU A 19 -5.79 -70.67 -2.62
N LYS A 20 -6.77 -69.86 -2.98
CA LYS A 20 -6.97 -69.35 -4.33
C LYS A 20 -5.77 -68.52 -4.81
N LEU A 21 -5.29 -67.60 -3.96
CA LEU A 21 -4.11 -66.78 -4.29
C LEU A 21 -2.85 -67.61 -4.45
N LYS A 22 -2.65 -68.64 -3.57
CA LYS A 22 -1.49 -69.52 -3.65
C LYS A 22 -1.52 -70.42 -4.92
N LYS A 23 -2.71 -70.84 -5.39
CA LYS A 23 -2.90 -71.55 -6.67
C LYS A 23 -2.63 -70.65 -7.86
N THR A 24 -3.13 -69.42 -7.81
CA THR A 24 -2.98 -68.45 -8.92
C THR A 24 -1.52 -67.98 -9.08
N PHE A 25 -0.71 -67.95 -8.00
CA PHE A 25 0.71 -67.58 -8.01
C PHE A 25 1.63 -68.81 -7.90
N SER A 26 1.14 -70.04 -8.11
CA SER A 26 2.05 -71.20 -8.15
C SER A 26 2.91 -71.17 -9.42
N LYS A 27 4.20 -71.58 -9.30
CA LYS A 27 5.18 -71.61 -10.41
C LYS A 27 4.65 -72.39 -11.62
N GLU A 28 3.83 -73.44 -11.40
CA GLU A 28 3.22 -74.30 -12.42
C GLU A 28 2.11 -73.54 -13.14
N HIS A 29 1.24 -72.86 -12.44
CA HIS A 29 0.15 -72.09 -13.08
C HIS A 29 0.69 -70.88 -13.84
N LEU A 30 1.75 -70.21 -13.36
CA LEU A 30 2.45 -69.16 -14.09
C LEU A 30 3.10 -69.73 -15.36
N LYS A 31 3.65 -70.94 -15.33
CA LYS A 31 4.26 -71.60 -16.50
C LYS A 31 3.22 -71.95 -17.58
N GLU A 32 2.05 -72.46 -17.16
CA GLU A 32 0.92 -72.74 -18.10
C GLU A 32 0.36 -71.46 -18.76
N VAL A 33 0.24 -70.38 -17.98
CA VAL A 33 -0.22 -69.06 -18.50
C VAL A 33 0.77 -68.45 -19.47
N PHE A 34 2.05 -68.77 -19.40
CA PHE A 34 3.09 -68.21 -20.31
C PHE A 34 3.45 -69.08 -21.50
N THR A 35 2.99 -70.36 -21.60
CA THR A 35 3.43 -71.28 -22.68
C THR A 35 2.37 -71.69 -23.70
N GLY A 36 1.07 -71.42 -23.50
CA GLY A 36 0.00 -71.74 -24.43
C GLY A 36 -0.03 -70.77 -25.65
N GLU A 37 -0.21 -71.29 -26.88
CA GLU A 37 -0.18 -70.46 -28.09
C GLU A 37 -1.30 -69.44 -28.18
N GLU A 38 -2.52 -69.77 -27.71
CA GLU A 38 -3.62 -68.84 -27.58
C GLU A 38 -3.38 -67.81 -26.48
N GLN A 39 -2.79 -68.22 -25.38
CA GLN A 39 -2.43 -67.33 -24.29
C GLN A 39 -1.29 -66.37 -24.62
N LYS A 40 -0.32 -66.78 -25.48
CA LYS A 40 0.69 -65.85 -26.01
C LYS A 40 0.09 -64.72 -26.81
N LYS A 41 -1.04 -64.95 -27.51
CA LYS A 41 -1.76 -63.93 -28.28
C LYS A 41 -2.44 -62.92 -27.35
N HIS A 42 -3.09 -63.43 -26.25
CA HIS A 42 -3.69 -62.58 -25.22
C HIS A 42 -2.67 -61.86 -24.36
N LEU A 43 -1.55 -62.50 -24.04
CA LEU A 43 -0.40 -61.88 -23.37
C LEU A 43 0.22 -60.77 -24.24
N LYS A 44 0.37 -60.95 -25.54
CA LYS A 44 0.88 -59.95 -26.47
C LYS A 44 -0.07 -58.76 -26.59
N GLN A 45 -1.39 -58.98 -26.58
CA GLN A 45 -2.38 -57.90 -26.54
C GLN A 45 -2.46 -57.21 -25.17
N GLY A 46 -2.39 -57.97 -24.08
CA GLY A 46 -2.37 -57.42 -22.72
C GLY A 46 -1.09 -56.65 -22.42
N SER A 47 0.08 -57.15 -22.86
CA SER A 47 1.35 -56.42 -22.68
C SER A 47 1.40 -55.14 -23.48
N TYR A 48 0.86 -55.14 -24.72
CA TYR A 48 0.73 -53.92 -25.52
C TYR A 48 -0.17 -52.88 -24.82
N SER A 49 -1.33 -53.30 -24.30
CA SER A 49 -2.21 -52.43 -23.53
C SER A 49 -1.55 -51.88 -22.27
N SER A 50 -0.81 -52.72 -21.53
CA SER A 50 -0.06 -52.31 -20.34
C SER A 50 1.08 -51.34 -20.67
N ILE A 51 1.83 -51.59 -21.73
CA ILE A 51 2.88 -50.68 -22.19
C ILE A 51 2.29 -49.33 -22.63
N MET A 52 1.18 -49.34 -23.36
CA MET A 52 0.47 -48.11 -23.76
C MET A 52 -0.03 -47.34 -22.54
N THR A 53 -0.54 -48.02 -21.52
CA THR A 53 -0.97 -47.37 -20.28
C THR A 53 0.21 -46.70 -19.54
N VAL A 54 1.36 -47.40 -19.48
CA VAL A 54 2.59 -46.82 -18.88
C VAL A 54 3.10 -45.62 -19.67
N ILE A 55 3.05 -45.71 -21.03
CA ILE A 55 3.44 -44.57 -21.87
C ILE A 55 2.50 -43.40 -21.66
N VAL A 56 1.19 -43.59 -21.58
CA VAL A 56 0.22 -42.53 -21.33
C VAL A 56 0.45 -41.88 -19.95
N LEU A 57 0.69 -42.71 -18.92
CA LEU A 57 1.03 -42.20 -17.60
C LEU A 57 2.33 -41.39 -17.60
N ALA A 58 3.36 -41.89 -18.30
CA ALA A 58 4.63 -41.17 -18.43
C ALA A 58 4.43 -39.82 -19.18
N VAL A 59 3.61 -39.79 -20.23
CA VAL A 59 3.28 -38.56 -20.97
C VAL A 59 2.53 -37.58 -20.06
N ILE A 60 1.57 -38.06 -19.24
CA ILE A 60 0.86 -37.20 -18.27
C ILE A 60 1.83 -36.61 -17.25
N VAL A 61 2.76 -37.43 -16.72
CA VAL A 61 3.78 -36.93 -15.78
C VAL A 61 4.69 -35.88 -16.44
N VAL A 62 5.13 -36.12 -17.68
CA VAL A 62 5.96 -35.17 -18.44
C VAL A 62 5.20 -33.88 -18.69
N ILE A 63 3.91 -33.95 -19.09
CA ILE A 63 3.08 -32.78 -19.31
C ILE A 63 2.93 -32.00 -17.99
N ASN A 64 2.68 -32.67 -16.86
CA ASN A 64 2.59 -32.01 -15.55
C ASN A 64 3.92 -31.33 -15.16
N LEU A 65 5.06 -31.97 -15.44
CA LEU A 65 6.37 -31.37 -15.18
C LEU A 65 6.62 -30.14 -16.07
N ILE A 66 6.19 -30.19 -17.34
CA ILE A 66 6.28 -29.04 -18.26
C ILE A 66 5.38 -27.89 -17.75
N VAL A 67 4.14 -28.21 -17.39
CA VAL A 67 3.20 -27.20 -16.86
C VAL A 67 3.71 -26.59 -15.56
N ALA A 68 4.35 -27.38 -14.70
CA ALA A 68 4.97 -26.88 -13.46
C ALA A 68 6.20 -25.98 -13.69
N GLN A 69 6.79 -25.98 -14.88
CA GLN A 69 7.88 -25.06 -15.28
C GLN A 69 7.37 -23.76 -15.93
N ILE A 70 6.07 -23.68 -16.28
CA ILE A 70 5.52 -22.47 -16.86
C ILE A 70 5.25 -21.49 -15.71
N PRO A 71 5.71 -20.22 -15.82
CA PRO A 71 5.47 -19.19 -14.82
C PRO A 71 4.01 -19.10 -14.38
N THR A 72 3.78 -18.87 -13.09
CA THR A 72 2.43 -18.79 -12.51
C THR A 72 1.61 -17.66 -13.12
N SER A 73 2.24 -16.56 -13.50
CA SER A 73 1.65 -15.42 -14.22
C SER A 73 1.01 -15.80 -15.57
N LYS A 74 1.47 -16.91 -16.21
CA LYS A 74 0.94 -17.40 -17.49
C LYS A 74 -0.05 -18.56 -17.35
N THR A 75 -0.03 -19.27 -16.22
CA THR A 75 -0.88 -20.45 -15.97
C THR A 75 -2.06 -20.16 -15.07
N GLN A 76 -2.00 -19.10 -14.26
CA GLN A 76 -3.05 -18.67 -13.36
C GLN A 76 -3.65 -17.36 -13.86
N ILE A 77 -4.97 -17.32 -13.96
CA ILE A 77 -5.71 -16.10 -14.29
C ILE A 77 -6.25 -15.55 -12.97
N ASP A 78 -5.82 -14.34 -12.62
CA ASP A 78 -6.38 -13.64 -11.49
C ASP A 78 -7.84 -13.26 -11.78
N LEU A 79 -8.75 -13.98 -11.14
CA LEU A 79 -10.20 -13.78 -11.25
C LEU A 79 -10.73 -12.81 -10.18
N SER A 80 -9.86 -12.30 -9.31
CA SER A 80 -10.28 -11.29 -8.33
C SER A 80 -10.67 -10.00 -9.06
N THR A 81 -11.76 -9.38 -8.63
CA THR A 81 -12.26 -8.12 -9.23
C THR A 81 -11.20 -7.01 -9.13
N GLN A 82 -10.37 -7.06 -8.11
CA GLN A 82 -9.33 -6.07 -7.80
C GLN A 82 -7.93 -6.49 -8.27
N LYS A 83 -7.80 -7.64 -8.95
CA LYS A 83 -6.50 -8.17 -9.40
C LYS A 83 -5.46 -8.24 -8.28
N MET A 84 -5.87 -8.78 -7.12
CA MET A 84 -5.06 -8.84 -5.90
C MET A 84 -3.67 -9.45 -6.09
N TYR A 85 -3.57 -10.40 -6.98
CA TYR A 85 -2.36 -11.19 -7.24
C TYR A 85 -1.60 -10.77 -8.50
N SER A 86 -2.08 -9.76 -9.23
CA SER A 86 -1.47 -9.32 -10.49
C SER A 86 -0.61 -8.09 -10.27
N ILE A 87 0.50 -7.98 -11.00
CA ILE A 87 1.32 -6.75 -11.06
C ILE A 87 0.70 -5.79 -12.07
N THR A 88 0.59 -4.52 -11.69
CA THR A 88 0.02 -3.44 -12.52
C THR A 88 0.97 -3.02 -13.64
N ASP A 89 0.46 -2.26 -14.59
CA ASP A 89 1.30 -1.72 -15.67
C ASP A 89 2.17 -0.56 -15.18
N GLU A 90 1.77 0.11 -14.11
CA GLU A 90 2.53 1.13 -13.38
C GLU A 90 3.81 0.53 -12.81
N THR A 91 3.74 -0.58 -12.09
CA THR A 91 4.90 -1.31 -11.58
C THR A 91 5.83 -1.77 -12.71
N LYS A 92 5.26 -2.34 -13.78
CA LYS A 92 6.05 -2.76 -14.95
C LYS A 92 6.78 -1.60 -15.60
N THR A 93 6.16 -0.42 -15.62
CA THR A 93 6.77 0.79 -16.18
C THR A 93 7.89 1.30 -15.29
N ALA A 94 7.66 1.34 -13.96
CA ALA A 94 8.66 1.77 -12.98
C ALA A 94 9.92 0.90 -12.98
N LEU A 95 9.74 -0.41 -13.16
CA LEU A 95 10.85 -1.38 -13.11
C LEU A 95 11.36 -1.81 -14.49
N LYS A 96 10.91 -1.13 -15.56
CA LYS A 96 11.27 -1.49 -16.94
C LYS A 96 12.76 -1.37 -17.23
N ASP A 97 13.37 -0.32 -16.71
CA ASP A 97 14.77 0.02 -16.97
C ASP A 97 15.67 -0.40 -15.79
N LEU A 98 15.19 -1.31 -14.94
CA LEU A 98 15.96 -1.86 -13.82
C LEU A 98 17.17 -2.65 -14.35
N ASP A 99 18.37 -2.18 -14.05
CA ASP A 99 19.66 -2.75 -14.46
C ASP A 99 20.52 -3.22 -13.27
N GLN A 100 20.06 -2.98 -12.04
CA GLN A 100 20.73 -3.37 -10.81
C GLN A 100 20.06 -4.62 -10.20
N ASP A 101 20.89 -5.51 -9.61
CA ASP A 101 20.38 -6.73 -8.98
C ASP A 101 19.77 -6.42 -7.60
N VAL A 102 18.49 -6.71 -7.46
CA VAL A 102 17.70 -6.51 -6.23
C VAL A 102 17.31 -7.86 -5.64
N THR A 103 17.50 -8.02 -4.34
CA THR A 103 17.02 -9.20 -3.61
C THR A 103 15.90 -8.83 -2.66
N LEU A 104 14.77 -9.52 -2.78
CA LEU A 104 13.62 -9.41 -1.90
C LEU A 104 13.68 -10.55 -0.88
N TYR A 105 14.03 -10.25 0.37
CA TYR A 105 14.02 -11.24 1.45
C TYR A 105 12.66 -11.29 2.13
N TYR A 106 11.89 -12.33 1.89
CA TYR A 106 10.62 -12.57 2.56
C TYR A 106 10.89 -13.20 3.94
N ILE A 107 10.60 -12.44 4.99
CA ILE A 107 10.82 -12.84 6.38
C ILE A 107 9.56 -13.52 6.90
N VAL A 108 9.64 -14.81 7.16
CA VAL A 108 8.47 -15.60 7.52
C VAL A 108 8.82 -16.70 8.52
N GLN A 109 7.86 -17.11 9.33
CA GLN A 109 7.93 -18.32 10.11
C GLN A 109 7.32 -19.47 9.27
N LYS A 110 8.05 -20.54 9.09
CA LYS A 110 7.64 -21.66 8.24
C LYS A 110 6.26 -22.21 8.61
N GLY A 111 5.34 -22.18 7.65
CA GLY A 111 3.94 -22.62 7.81
C GLY A 111 2.99 -21.51 8.26
N SER A 112 3.46 -20.25 8.29
CA SER A 112 2.67 -19.05 8.57
C SER A 112 2.83 -18.01 7.45
N GLU A 113 3.15 -18.47 6.25
CA GLU A 113 3.28 -17.65 5.05
C GLU A 113 1.93 -17.02 4.71
N ASP A 114 1.93 -15.75 4.31
CA ASP A 114 0.76 -15.08 3.74
C ASP A 114 0.67 -15.37 2.24
N ASP A 115 -0.37 -16.07 1.82
CA ASP A 115 -0.57 -16.49 0.43
C ASP A 115 -0.61 -15.30 -0.55
N THR A 116 -1.06 -14.11 -0.10
CA THR A 116 -1.18 -12.92 -0.95
C THR A 116 0.20 -12.33 -1.21
N ILE A 117 1.01 -12.19 -0.16
CA ILE A 117 2.37 -11.66 -0.25
C ILE A 117 3.26 -12.64 -1.02
N GLU A 118 3.17 -13.96 -0.73
CA GLU A 118 3.97 -14.97 -1.42
C GLU A 118 3.74 -14.93 -2.95
N LYS A 119 2.47 -14.91 -3.38
CA LYS A 119 2.13 -14.81 -4.81
C LYS A 119 2.55 -13.50 -5.45
N LEU A 120 2.44 -12.39 -4.72
CA LEU A 120 2.93 -11.11 -5.22
C LEU A 120 4.45 -11.16 -5.45
N LEU A 121 5.20 -11.72 -4.51
CA LEU A 121 6.66 -11.88 -4.62
C LEU A 121 7.05 -12.81 -5.77
N GLU A 122 6.31 -13.92 -6.00
CA GLU A 122 6.52 -14.77 -7.18
C GLU A 122 6.40 -13.97 -8.48
N HIS A 123 5.45 -13.05 -8.57
CA HIS A 123 5.30 -12.19 -9.75
C HIS A 123 6.43 -11.18 -9.92
N TYR A 124 7.03 -10.69 -8.83
CA TYR A 124 8.24 -9.86 -8.91
C TYR A 124 9.44 -10.64 -9.42
N ASP A 125 9.65 -11.86 -8.93
CA ASP A 125 10.72 -12.77 -9.39
C ASP A 125 10.60 -13.08 -10.89
N GLU A 126 9.34 -13.19 -11.39
CA GLU A 126 9.05 -13.42 -12.80
C GLU A 126 9.13 -12.14 -13.67
N LEU A 127 9.09 -10.94 -13.03
CA LEU A 127 9.01 -9.66 -13.75
C LEU A 127 10.33 -9.26 -14.39
N SER A 128 11.45 -9.51 -13.72
CA SER A 128 12.78 -9.11 -14.17
C SER A 128 13.84 -10.11 -13.74
N ASP A 129 14.81 -10.40 -14.62
CA ASP A 129 15.98 -11.23 -14.30
C ASP A 129 16.90 -10.57 -13.21
N HIS A 130 16.70 -9.28 -12.93
CA HIS A 130 17.40 -8.51 -11.89
C HIS A 130 16.70 -8.58 -10.53
N ILE A 131 15.50 -9.15 -10.43
CA ILE A 131 14.79 -9.29 -9.15
C ILE A 131 14.86 -10.75 -8.72
N LYS A 132 15.33 -10.98 -7.49
CA LYS A 132 15.41 -12.30 -6.89
C LYS A 132 14.66 -12.34 -5.57
N VAL A 133 13.80 -13.33 -5.38
CA VAL A 133 13.08 -13.55 -4.11
C VAL A 133 13.74 -14.68 -3.32
N GLU A 134 14.02 -14.43 -2.04
CA GLU A 134 14.54 -15.41 -1.10
C GLU A 134 13.73 -15.42 0.19
N THR A 135 13.17 -16.57 0.55
CA THR A 135 12.49 -16.75 1.84
C THR A 135 13.48 -17.00 2.95
N LYS A 136 13.35 -16.29 4.08
CA LYS A 136 14.15 -16.46 5.30
C LYS A 136 13.26 -16.80 6.48
N ASP A 137 13.47 -17.99 7.03
CA ASP A 137 12.77 -18.44 8.24
C ASP A 137 13.32 -17.70 9.47
N SER A 138 12.48 -16.89 10.11
CA SER A 138 12.85 -16.06 11.25
C SER A 138 13.25 -16.89 12.49
N ASP A 139 12.73 -18.10 12.63
CA ASP A 139 13.08 -19.01 13.73
C ASP A 139 14.46 -19.64 13.52
N LEU A 140 14.80 -19.96 12.27
CA LEU A 140 16.09 -20.54 11.91
C LEU A 140 17.21 -19.50 11.85
N TYR A 141 16.88 -18.26 11.44
CA TYR A 141 17.83 -17.17 11.23
C TYR A 141 17.46 -15.89 12.00
N PRO A 142 17.35 -15.92 13.34
CA PRO A 142 16.82 -14.79 14.14
C PRO A 142 17.68 -13.52 14.09
N LYS A 143 18.93 -13.61 13.62
CA LYS A 143 19.84 -12.46 13.47
C LYS A 143 19.96 -11.97 12.03
N PHE A 144 19.20 -12.56 11.10
CA PHE A 144 19.33 -12.20 9.70
C PHE A 144 18.95 -10.74 9.44
N THR A 145 17.84 -10.30 10.01
CA THR A 145 17.30 -8.96 9.80
C THR A 145 18.19 -7.85 10.36
N SER A 146 18.93 -8.12 11.44
CA SER A 146 19.84 -7.13 12.06
C SER A 146 21.06 -6.75 11.20
N GLN A 147 21.24 -7.38 10.03
CA GLN A 147 22.23 -6.97 9.03
C GLN A 147 21.73 -5.78 8.19
N TYR A 148 20.42 -5.53 8.17
CA TYR A 148 19.76 -4.56 7.30
C TYR A 148 19.01 -3.47 8.08
N THR A 149 18.68 -3.70 9.34
CA THR A 149 17.95 -2.75 10.18
C THR A 149 18.16 -3.02 11.66
N ASP A 150 18.13 -1.96 12.47
CA ASP A 150 18.13 -2.05 13.95
C ASP A 150 16.71 -2.26 14.50
N GLN A 151 15.67 -2.16 13.66
CA GLN A 151 14.29 -2.35 14.05
C GLN A 151 13.91 -3.83 14.07
N THR A 152 12.89 -4.16 14.87
CA THR A 152 12.31 -5.51 14.87
C THR A 152 11.45 -5.71 13.62
N VAL A 153 11.82 -6.69 12.79
CA VAL A 153 11.06 -7.03 11.58
C VAL A 153 10.00 -8.08 11.91
N ALA A 154 8.75 -7.76 11.69
CA ALA A 154 7.63 -8.68 11.90
C ALA A 154 7.63 -9.80 10.85
N ALA A 155 6.98 -10.94 11.17
CA ALA A 155 6.75 -11.99 10.19
C ALA A 155 5.88 -11.49 9.03
N ASN A 156 6.07 -12.06 7.84
CA ASN A 156 5.46 -11.65 6.58
C ASN A 156 5.85 -10.25 6.09
N SER A 157 6.98 -9.70 6.59
CA SER A 157 7.61 -8.50 6.06
C SER A 157 8.61 -8.85 4.96
N VAL A 158 8.97 -7.86 4.14
CA VAL A 158 9.94 -8.00 3.05
C VAL A 158 11.10 -7.02 3.29
N ILE A 159 12.34 -7.50 3.18
CA ILE A 159 13.52 -6.63 3.15
C ILE A 159 14.01 -6.58 1.70
N VAL A 160 14.01 -5.39 1.14
CA VAL A 160 14.48 -5.12 -0.23
C VAL A 160 15.92 -4.67 -0.15
N VAL A 161 16.82 -5.29 -0.91
CA VAL A 161 18.27 -5.03 -0.84
C VAL A 161 18.84 -4.86 -2.25
N CYS A 162 19.64 -3.81 -2.43
CA CYS A 162 20.46 -3.58 -3.62
C CYS A 162 21.83 -3.04 -3.19
N GLY A 163 22.90 -3.79 -3.40
CA GLY A 163 24.22 -3.43 -2.91
C GLY A 163 24.26 -3.21 -1.39
N ASP A 164 24.64 -1.99 -0.98
CA ASP A 164 24.70 -1.58 0.42
C ASP A 164 23.39 -0.96 0.94
N LYS A 165 22.43 -0.68 0.03
CA LYS A 165 21.13 -0.09 0.39
C LYS A 165 20.12 -1.16 0.74
N SER A 166 19.31 -0.90 1.77
CA SER A 166 18.20 -1.78 2.16
C SER A 166 17.00 -0.95 2.62
N LYS A 167 15.79 -1.48 2.37
CA LYS A 167 14.53 -0.91 2.88
C LYS A 167 13.64 -2.05 3.38
N VAL A 168 13.07 -1.87 4.57
CA VAL A 168 12.11 -2.81 5.15
C VAL A 168 10.70 -2.39 4.76
N VAL A 169 9.95 -3.32 4.20
CA VAL A 169 8.51 -3.21 3.98
C VAL A 169 7.84 -4.07 5.04
N SER A 170 7.27 -3.43 6.05
CA SER A 170 6.62 -4.14 7.14
C SER A 170 5.31 -4.79 6.69
N ASN A 171 4.94 -5.90 7.30
CA ASN A 171 3.64 -6.52 7.01
C ASN A 171 2.47 -5.56 7.24
N SER A 172 2.55 -4.72 8.30
CA SER A 172 1.53 -3.70 8.60
C SER A 172 1.34 -2.71 7.46
N ASP A 173 2.40 -2.31 6.79
CA ASP A 173 2.38 -1.27 5.74
C ASP A 173 1.78 -1.80 4.44
N MET A 174 1.78 -3.13 4.26
CA MET A 174 1.15 -3.80 3.12
C MET A 174 -0.38 -3.92 3.25
N TRP A 175 -0.95 -3.71 4.44
CA TRP A 175 -2.38 -3.87 4.69
C TRP A 175 -3.03 -2.60 5.20
N GLU A 176 -3.96 -2.05 4.43
CA GLU A 176 -4.80 -0.95 4.90
C GLU A 176 -5.88 -1.48 5.85
N THR A 177 -6.05 -0.81 6.97
CA THR A 177 -7.06 -1.17 7.95
C THR A 177 -7.95 0.03 8.28
N SER A 178 -9.21 -0.23 8.61
CA SER A 178 -10.15 0.76 9.10
C SER A 178 -10.78 0.27 10.40
N THR A 179 -10.80 1.14 11.40
CA THR A 179 -11.40 0.83 12.71
C THR A 179 -12.76 1.50 12.84
N ASN A 180 -13.78 0.69 13.09
CA ASN A 180 -15.11 1.20 13.42
C ASN A 180 -15.14 1.61 14.90
N TYR A 181 -15.14 2.90 15.19
CA TYR A 181 -15.12 3.43 16.57
C TYR A 181 -16.39 3.17 17.38
N GLN A 182 -17.50 2.80 16.74
CA GLN A 182 -18.72 2.42 17.48
C GLN A 182 -18.63 0.99 18.01
N THR A 183 -17.94 0.12 17.29
CA THR A 183 -17.80 -1.31 17.64
C THR A 183 -16.39 -1.69 18.09
N TYR A 184 -15.41 -0.79 17.95
CA TYR A 184 -13.97 -1.03 18.17
C TYR A 184 -13.43 -2.22 17.36
N GLN A 185 -14.01 -2.46 16.21
CA GLN A 185 -13.56 -3.52 15.29
C GLN A 185 -12.70 -2.94 14.20
N THR A 186 -11.48 -3.46 14.05
CA THR A 186 -10.59 -3.15 12.94
C THR A 186 -10.82 -4.17 11.82
N GLN A 187 -10.98 -3.68 10.60
CA GLN A 187 -11.16 -4.50 9.40
C GLN A 187 -10.12 -4.10 8.36
N THR A 188 -9.57 -5.09 7.66
CA THR A 188 -8.71 -4.85 6.51
C THR A 188 -9.55 -4.34 5.34
N THR A 189 -9.18 -3.19 4.80
CA THR A 189 -9.89 -2.50 3.72
C THR A 189 -9.15 -2.54 2.39
N GLY A 190 -7.83 -2.69 2.42
CA GLY A 190 -6.98 -2.71 1.22
C GLY A 190 -5.70 -3.52 1.40
N PHE A 191 -5.06 -3.82 0.26
CA PHE A 191 -3.74 -4.41 0.17
C PHE A 191 -2.86 -3.53 -0.72
N ASP A 192 -1.82 -2.95 -0.14
CA ASP A 192 -0.85 -2.04 -0.77
C ASP A 192 0.54 -2.68 -0.99
N GLY A 193 0.64 -4.00 -0.86
CA GLY A 193 1.94 -4.70 -0.95
C GLY A 193 2.69 -4.41 -2.24
N GLU A 194 1.99 -4.25 -3.37
CA GLU A 194 2.61 -3.89 -4.64
C GLU A 194 3.21 -2.48 -4.60
N GLY A 195 2.47 -1.49 -4.11
CA GLY A 195 2.94 -0.11 -3.98
C GLY A 195 4.16 -0.01 -3.08
N GLN A 196 4.11 -0.64 -1.91
CA GLN A 196 5.19 -0.63 -0.93
C GLN A 196 6.48 -1.32 -1.44
N ILE A 197 6.35 -2.50 -2.06
CA ILE A 197 7.51 -3.24 -2.59
C ILE A 197 8.13 -2.51 -3.79
N THR A 198 7.32 -2.00 -4.73
CA THR A 198 7.83 -1.23 -5.87
C THR A 198 8.56 0.03 -5.41
N SER A 199 7.97 0.78 -4.46
CA SER A 199 8.63 1.93 -3.85
C SER A 199 9.96 1.54 -3.20
N ALA A 200 10.00 0.44 -2.45
CA ALA A 200 11.23 -0.02 -1.82
C ALA A 200 12.30 -0.42 -2.84
N ILE A 201 11.93 -1.05 -3.97
CA ILE A 201 12.86 -1.36 -5.07
C ILE A 201 13.41 -0.06 -5.66
N THR A 202 12.55 0.91 -5.97
CA THR A 202 12.95 2.22 -6.49
C THR A 202 13.91 2.94 -5.52
N TYR A 203 13.62 2.89 -4.21
CA TYR A 203 14.49 3.48 -3.18
C TYR A 203 15.90 2.90 -3.19
N VAL A 204 16.04 1.57 -3.16
CA VAL A 204 17.36 0.94 -3.07
C VAL A 204 18.16 1.03 -4.36
N THR A 205 17.50 1.28 -5.49
CA THR A 205 18.16 1.42 -6.81
C THR A 205 18.37 2.87 -7.23
N SER A 206 17.72 3.84 -6.57
CA SER A 206 17.96 5.26 -6.81
C SER A 206 19.34 5.69 -6.29
N GLU A 207 20.05 6.50 -7.05
CA GLU A 207 21.31 7.10 -6.60
C GLU A 207 21.07 8.33 -5.70
N ASN A 208 19.97 9.05 -5.92
CA ASN A 208 19.62 10.29 -5.24
C ASN A 208 18.18 10.22 -4.75
N ASN A 209 17.99 9.97 -3.45
CA ASN A 209 16.70 10.16 -2.81
C ASN A 209 16.60 11.59 -2.28
N PRO A 210 15.43 12.26 -2.39
CA PRO A 210 15.27 13.62 -1.88
C PRO A 210 15.51 13.67 -0.37
N LYS A 211 16.30 14.66 0.06
CA LYS A 211 16.61 14.87 1.48
C LYS A 211 15.82 16.05 2.03
N VAL A 212 14.95 15.73 2.97
CA VAL A 212 14.12 16.68 3.71
C VAL A 212 14.67 16.85 5.11
N TYR A 213 14.90 18.09 5.50
CA TYR A 213 15.41 18.40 6.82
C TYR A 213 14.30 18.95 7.72
N TRP A 214 14.04 18.20 8.80
CA TRP A 214 13.05 18.54 9.81
C TRP A 214 13.68 19.45 10.86
N VAL A 215 13.22 20.70 10.91
CA VAL A 215 13.75 21.69 11.86
C VAL A 215 13.36 21.33 13.28
N THR A 216 14.33 21.42 14.20
CA THR A 216 14.16 21.07 15.61
C THR A 216 14.85 22.12 16.49
N GLY A 217 14.41 22.24 17.76
CA GLY A 217 15.03 23.14 18.75
C GLY A 217 14.06 24.15 19.37
N HIS A 218 12.87 24.34 18.79
CA HIS A 218 11.87 25.33 19.24
C HIS A 218 10.58 24.68 19.70
N GLY A 219 10.63 23.38 20.03
CA GLY A 219 9.47 22.60 20.50
C GLY A 219 8.55 22.19 19.36
N GLU A 220 9.12 22.02 18.18
CA GLU A 220 8.43 21.46 17.01
C GLU A 220 7.91 20.05 17.31
N ALA A 221 6.81 19.68 16.67
CA ALA A 221 6.36 18.30 16.66
C ALA A 221 7.31 17.46 15.77
N SER A 222 7.71 16.29 16.26
CA SER A 222 8.45 15.30 15.49
C SER A 222 7.53 14.53 14.54
N GLU A 223 8.08 13.87 13.54
CA GLU A 223 7.31 13.00 12.66
C GLU A 223 6.52 11.93 13.44
N SER A 224 7.10 11.39 14.52
CA SER A 224 6.45 10.38 15.36
C SER A 224 5.27 10.89 16.18
N ASP A 225 5.09 12.20 16.32
CA ASP A 225 3.95 12.81 17.00
C ASP A 225 2.73 12.95 16.07
N LEU A 226 2.94 12.79 14.77
CA LEU A 226 1.92 12.93 13.73
C LEU A 226 1.15 11.62 13.49
N SER A 227 0.15 11.68 12.62
CA SER A 227 -0.58 10.50 12.15
C SER A 227 0.36 9.56 11.39
N THR A 228 0.27 8.26 11.66
CA THR A 228 1.01 7.23 10.92
C THR A 228 0.68 7.26 9.43
N ASN A 229 -0.53 7.68 9.04
CA ASN A 229 -0.89 7.85 7.63
C ASN A 229 0.02 8.86 6.91
N PHE A 230 0.50 9.90 7.62
CA PHE A 230 1.43 10.87 7.05
C PHE A 230 2.81 10.24 6.85
N SER A 231 3.38 9.63 7.90
CA SER A 231 4.68 8.97 7.84
C SER A 231 4.71 7.86 6.78
N ASP A 232 3.65 7.05 6.71
CA ASP A 232 3.53 5.97 5.70
C ASP A 232 3.50 6.54 4.28
N ALA A 233 2.75 7.65 4.06
CA ALA A 233 2.68 8.30 2.76
C ALA A 233 4.03 8.91 2.34
N VAL A 234 4.77 9.54 3.27
CA VAL A 234 6.09 10.11 3.02
C VAL A 234 7.11 9.00 2.75
N ASN A 235 7.14 7.96 3.57
CA ASN A 235 8.03 6.81 3.40
C ASN A 235 7.82 6.09 2.06
N LYS A 236 6.57 5.99 1.60
CA LYS A 236 6.24 5.41 0.29
C LYS A 236 6.81 6.22 -0.88
N ASN A 237 7.04 7.51 -0.70
CA ASN A 237 7.60 8.39 -1.72
C ASN A 237 9.15 8.48 -1.66
N ASN A 238 9.80 7.64 -0.86
CA ASN A 238 11.25 7.50 -0.79
C ASN A 238 12.00 8.78 -0.37
N VAL A 239 11.36 9.62 0.43
CA VAL A 239 11.96 10.83 1.00
C VAL A 239 12.80 10.43 2.22
N GLU A 240 14.04 10.90 2.27
CA GLU A 240 14.92 10.74 3.43
C GLU A 240 14.74 11.93 4.38
N ILE A 241 14.21 11.68 5.59
CA ILE A 241 14.03 12.71 6.61
C ILE A 241 15.19 12.68 7.59
N SER A 242 15.74 13.86 7.90
CA SER A 242 16.78 14.05 8.90
C SER A 242 16.49 15.28 9.77
N ASP A 243 16.77 15.20 11.05
CA ASP A 243 16.64 16.34 11.96
C ASP A 243 17.70 17.40 11.70
N LEU A 244 17.32 18.68 11.83
CA LEU A 244 18.20 19.84 11.68
C LEU A 244 17.98 20.84 12.81
N ALA A 245 19.01 21.04 13.63
CA ALA A 245 18.98 22.05 14.70
C ALA A 245 19.62 23.35 14.20
N LEU A 246 18.80 24.29 13.71
CA LEU A 246 19.28 25.58 13.14
C LEU A 246 20.10 26.42 14.12
N MET A 247 19.93 26.22 15.42
CA MET A 247 20.71 26.91 16.47
C MET A 247 22.20 26.56 16.39
N THR A 248 22.54 25.33 16.04
CA THR A 248 23.93 24.81 16.03
C THR A 248 24.44 24.51 14.64
N ASP A 249 23.54 24.24 13.70
CA ASP A 249 23.90 23.75 12.38
C ASP A 249 23.49 24.73 11.27
N ASP A 250 24.23 24.73 10.21
CA ASP A 250 23.84 25.40 8.96
C ASP A 250 22.98 24.44 8.13
N ILE A 251 22.14 25.00 7.25
CA ILE A 251 21.32 24.21 6.34
C ILE A 251 22.26 23.51 5.35
N PRO A 252 22.24 22.16 5.25
CA PRO A 252 23.10 21.42 4.34
C PRO A 252 22.87 21.78 2.87
N GLU A 253 23.93 21.72 2.06
CA GLU A 253 23.84 22.01 0.61
C GLU A 253 22.98 21.02 -0.16
N ASP A 254 22.79 19.82 0.39
CA ASP A 254 21.94 18.76 -0.17
C ASP A 254 20.50 18.79 0.37
N ALA A 255 20.13 19.85 1.11
CA ALA A 255 18.75 20.05 1.57
C ALA A 255 17.87 20.43 0.38
N GLU A 256 17.02 19.51 0.00
CA GLU A 256 16.04 19.77 -1.04
C GLU A 256 14.83 20.52 -0.49
N GLU A 257 14.42 20.19 0.73
CA GLU A 257 13.29 20.82 1.40
C GLU A 257 13.53 20.91 2.91
N LEU A 258 13.00 21.98 3.52
CA LEU A 258 12.89 22.13 4.97
C LEU A 258 11.45 21.88 5.41
N VAL A 259 11.27 21.25 6.56
CA VAL A 259 9.98 21.13 7.25
C VAL A 259 10.06 21.86 8.59
N ILE A 260 9.16 22.81 8.82
CA ILE A 260 8.97 23.48 10.11
C ILE A 260 7.58 23.06 10.64
N MET A 261 7.56 22.25 11.69
CA MET A 261 6.34 21.64 12.18
C MET A 261 5.93 22.23 13.55
N SER A 262 5.16 23.31 13.51
CA SER A 262 4.52 23.88 14.70
C SER A 262 5.48 24.20 15.86
N PRO A 263 6.45 25.08 15.68
CA PRO A 263 7.29 25.52 16.78
C PRO A 263 6.44 26.16 17.89
N THR A 264 6.82 25.94 19.15
CA THR A 264 6.13 26.51 20.33
C THR A 264 6.85 27.70 20.93
N THR A 265 8.09 27.95 20.51
CA THR A 265 8.91 29.12 20.86
C THR A 265 9.44 29.78 19.60
N ASP A 266 9.67 31.10 19.67
CA ASP A 266 10.16 31.86 18.53
C ASP A 266 11.60 31.49 18.14
N PHE A 267 11.92 31.61 16.89
CA PHE A 267 13.28 31.52 16.36
C PHE A 267 14.12 32.71 16.81
N SER A 268 15.44 32.58 16.80
CA SER A 268 16.32 33.74 16.82
C SER A 268 16.33 34.44 15.44
N GLU A 269 16.74 35.71 15.41
CA GLU A 269 16.91 36.44 14.15
C GLU A 269 17.89 35.72 13.19
N ASP A 270 18.96 35.14 13.73
CA ASP A 270 19.96 34.41 12.93
C ASP A 270 19.38 33.16 12.29
N GLU A 271 18.55 32.40 12.98
CA GLU A 271 17.90 31.20 12.45
C GLU A 271 16.86 31.53 11.38
N ALA A 272 16.03 32.57 11.61
CA ALA A 272 15.10 33.05 10.60
C ALA A 272 15.84 33.51 9.33
N ASN A 273 16.98 34.23 9.48
CA ASN A 273 17.80 34.66 8.36
C ASN A 273 18.45 33.48 7.61
N LYS A 274 18.85 32.40 8.30
CA LYS A 274 19.33 31.18 7.62
C LYS A 274 18.23 30.60 6.71
N VAL A 275 16.99 30.48 7.21
CA VAL A 275 15.87 29.97 6.41
C VAL A 275 15.54 30.91 5.24
N ILE A 276 15.50 32.24 5.48
CA ILE A 276 15.25 33.22 4.41
C ILE A 276 16.33 33.12 3.34
N THR A 277 17.62 33.05 3.72
CA THR A 277 18.73 32.93 2.78
C THR A 277 18.65 31.62 1.96
N TYR A 278 18.27 30.53 2.58
CA TYR A 278 18.04 29.25 1.90
C TYR A 278 16.95 29.38 0.85
N LEU A 279 15.80 29.98 1.22
CA LEU A 279 14.68 30.22 0.32
C LEU A 279 15.06 31.15 -0.85
N GLU A 280 15.77 32.27 -0.58
CA GLU A 280 16.24 33.19 -1.63
C GLU A 280 17.21 32.51 -2.64
N ASN A 281 17.80 31.38 -2.27
CA ASN A 281 18.60 30.55 -3.14
C ASN A 281 17.82 29.45 -3.89
N GLY A 282 16.51 29.49 -3.86
CA GLY A 282 15.65 28.49 -4.52
C GLY A 282 15.29 27.31 -3.63
N GLY A 283 15.39 27.48 -2.30
CA GLY A 283 14.99 26.46 -1.33
C GLY A 283 13.49 26.26 -1.27
N LYS A 284 13.07 25.13 -0.70
CA LYS A 284 11.68 24.72 -0.59
C LYS A 284 11.32 24.52 0.88
N LEU A 285 10.11 24.94 1.28
CA LEU A 285 9.66 24.91 2.69
C LEU A 285 8.22 24.40 2.82
N LEU A 286 8.04 23.33 3.58
CA LEU A 286 6.73 22.97 4.12
C LEU A 286 6.62 23.44 5.56
N MET A 287 5.65 24.31 5.84
CA MET A 287 5.48 24.89 7.16
C MET A 287 4.09 24.65 7.70
N PHE A 288 4.03 24.19 8.93
CA PHE A 288 2.81 24.15 9.73
C PHE A 288 3.00 25.00 11.00
N THR A 289 1.96 25.71 11.40
CA THR A 289 1.93 26.37 12.69
C THR A 289 0.70 25.98 13.50
N SER A 290 0.72 26.25 14.77
CA SER A 290 -0.44 26.17 15.66
C SER A 290 -0.59 27.48 16.44
N TYR A 291 -1.80 27.79 16.84
CA TYR A 291 -2.04 28.91 17.74
C TYR A 291 -1.42 28.59 19.11
N THR A 292 -0.50 29.42 19.56
CA THR A 292 0.19 29.29 20.87
C THR A 292 -0.19 30.38 21.85
N GLY A 293 -0.88 31.44 21.40
CA GLY A 293 -1.13 32.65 22.21
C GLY A 293 0.13 33.50 22.43
N THR A 294 1.25 33.16 21.79
CA THR A 294 2.53 33.87 21.91
C THR A 294 2.95 34.42 20.56
N ASP A 295 3.44 35.67 20.55
CA ASP A 295 3.98 36.28 19.36
C ASP A 295 5.34 35.64 19.00
N MET A 296 5.56 35.38 17.72
CA MET A 296 6.79 34.79 17.15
C MET A 296 7.30 35.63 15.99
N PRO A 297 7.81 36.86 16.27
CA PRO A 297 8.14 37.83 15.22
C PRO A 297 9.26 37.35 14.29
N ASN A 298 10.22 36.53 14.76
CA ASN A 298 11.29 36.03 13.90
C ASN A 298 10.78 34.92 12.97
N LEU A 299 9.97 34.00 13.49
CA LEU A 299 9.29 32.99 12.66
C LEU A 299 8.37 33.64 11.63
N ASP A 300 7.59 34.64 12.05
CA ASP A 300 6.71 35.39 11.17
C ASP A 300 7.45 36.14 10.06
N SER A 301 8.67 36.63 10.34
CA SER A 301 9.50 37.33 9.35
C SER A 301 9.82 36.48 8.12
N ILE A 302 9.89 35.15 8.26
CA ILE A 302 10.09 34.21 7.13
C ILE A 302 8.91 34.33 6.15
N LEU A 303 7.68 34.28 6.65
CA LEU A 303 6.47 34.41 5.83
C LEU A 303 6.24 35.83 5.33
N GLU A 304 6.51 36.85 6.15
CA GLU A 304 6.37 38.25 5.79
C GLU A 304 7.33 38.61 4.64
N ASN A 305 8.54 38.02 4.59
CA ASN A 305 9.45 38.15 3.46
C ASN A 305 8.83 37.66 2.13
N TYR A 306 7.87 36.76 2.19
CA TYR A 306 7.13 36.20 1.04
C TYR A 306 5.68 36.71 0.94
N GLY A 307 5.37 37.83 1.58
CA GLY A 307 4.10 38.54 1.39
C GLY A 307 2.91 38.00 2.17
N VAL A 308 3.12 37.16 3.18
CA VAL A 308 2.06 36.55 4.01
C VAL A 308 2.29 36.83 5.47
N LYS A 309 1.22 37.21 6.19
CA LYS A 309 1.23 37.44 7.63
C LYS A 309 0.15 36.60 8.32
N ARG A 310 0.46 36.04 9.49
CA ARG A 310 -0.51 35.34 10.34
C ARG A 310 -1.36 36.33 11.14
N SER A 311 -2.65 35.99 11.38
CA SER A 311 -3.49 36.72 12.34
C SER A 311 -3.06 36.44 13.78
N SER A 312 -3.35 37.36 14.70
CA SER A 312 -3.09 37.17 16.12
C SER A 312 -4.07 36.22 16.81
N GLY A 313 -5.27 36.03 16.25
CA GLY A 313 -6.31 35.16 16.78
C GLY A 313 -6.56 33.94 15.92
N ILE A 314 -7.52 33.12 16.34
CA ILE A 314 -7.98 31.95 15.59
C ILE A 314 -9.22 32.26 14.76
N VAL A 315 -9.39 31.49 13.70
CA VAL A 315 -10.58 31.60 12.84
C VAL A 315 -11.73 30.79 13.42
N VAL A 316 -12.90 31.40 13.44
CA VAL A 316 -14.16 30.77 13.85
C VAL A 316 -15.15 30.85 12.69
N GLU A 317 -15.73 29.73 12.34
CA GLU A 317 -16.72 29.62 11.27
C GLU A 317 -18.14 29.73 11.82
N THR A 318 -19.03 30.41 11.12
CA THR A 318 -20.43 30.53 11.50
C THR A 318 -21.37 29.70 10.63
N ASP A 319 -20.94 29.30 9.44
CA ASP A 319 -21.71 28.36 8.61
C ASP A 319 -21.54 26.93 9.12
N SER A 320 -22.60 26.34 9.63
CA SER A 320 -22.64 25.02 10.22
C SER A 320 -22.24 23.86 9.27
N GLN A 321 -22.12 24.11 7.99
CA GLN A 321 -21.61 23.13 7.02
C GLN A 321 -20.08 23.16 6.89
N HIS A 322 -19.44 24.19 7.44
CA HIS A 322 -18.01 24.45 7.33
C HIS A 322 -17.24 24.33 8.65
N TYR A 323 -17.85 23.69 9.66
CA TYR A 323 -17.15 23.33 10.89
C TYR A 323 -17.66 22.00 11.47
N TYR A 324 -16.83 21.36 12.30
CA TYR A 324 -17.19 20.12 12.98
C TYR A 324 -18.32 20.39 14.01
N PRO A 325 -19.36 19.56 14.11
CA PRO A 325 -20.54 19.82 14.94
C PRO A 325 -20.21 20.27 16.35
N GLN A 326 -20.76 21.41 16.78
CA GLN A 326 -20.57 22.06 18.07
C GLN A 326 -19.19 22.64 18.35
N MET A 327 -18.26 22.61 17.39
CA MET A 327 -16.89 23.12 17.49
C MET A 327 -16.61 24.10 16.35
N PRO A 328 -17.07 25.37 16.40
CA PRO A 328 -16.96 26.31 15.27
C PRO A 328 -15.52 26.75 14.96
N TYR A 329 -14.55 26.38 15.80
CA TYR A 329 -13.12 26.56 15.60
C TYR A 329 -12.40 25.28 15.11
N TYR A 330 -13.15 24.22 14.76
CA TYR A 330 -12.70 23.03 14.03
C TYR A 330 -13.22 23.15 12.61
N LEU A 331 -12.43 23.76 11.75
CA LEU A 331 -12.85 24.23 10.45
C LEU A 331 -12.87 23.10 9.42
N LEU A 332 -13.87 23.14 8.53
CA LEU A 332 -13.97 22.33 7.31
C LEU A 332 -13.86 23.30 6.10
N PRO A 333 -12.63 23.68 5.71
CA PRO A 333 -12.44 24.71 4.69
C PRO A 333 -12.87 24.27 3.30
N ASN A 334 -13.10 25.26 2.45
CA ASN A 334 -13.23 25.08 1.01
C ASN A 334 -11.88 24.72 0.41
N ILE A 335 -11.81 23.61 -0.31
CA ILE A 335 -10.60 23.14 -0.99
C ILE A 335 -10.54 23.82 -2.36
N GLN A 336 -9.50 24.64 -2.58
CA GLN A 336 -9.26 25.32 -3.84
C GLN A 336 -8.64 24.36 -4.86
N SER A 337 -8.78 24.67 -6.16
CA SER A 337 -8.26 23.80 -7.23
C SER A 337 -6.78 24.08 -7.47
N ASP A 338 -5.94 23.14 -7.08
CA ASP A 338 -4.50 23.14 -7.30
C ASP A 338 -4.02 21.68 -7.45
N ASP A 339 -2.84 21.46 -8.00
CA ASP A 339 -2.27 20.12 -8.16
C ASP A 339 -2.10 19.44 -6.79
N ILE A 340 -1.69 20.19 -5.76
CA ILE A 340 -1.51 19.72 -4.37
C ILE A 340 -2.83 19.21 -3.78
N THR A 341 -3.95 19.84 -4.13
CA THR A 341 -5.27 19.52 -3.56
C THR A 341 -6.09 18.54 -4.39
N THR A 342 -5.61 18.17 -5.57
CA THR A 342 -6.37 17.35 -6.54
C THR A 342 -6.85 16.03 -5.95
N GLU A 343 -6.00 15.35 -5.19
CA GLU A 343 -6.33 14.04 -4.63
C GLU A 343 -7.31 14.09 -3.45
N VAL A 344 -7.43 15.23 -2.78
CA VAL A 344 -8.33 15.44 -1.63
C VAL A 344 -9.57 16.25 -1.96
N LYS A 345 -9.77 16.65 -3.21
CA LYS A 345 -10.86 17.53 -3.65
C LYS A 345 -12.26 17.04 -3.29
N SER A 346 -12.45 15.73 -3.17
CA SER A 346 -13.75 15.12 -2.82
C SER A 346 -13.85 14.74 -1.33
N ASN A 347 -12.86 15.08 -0.53
CA ASN A 347 -12.78 14.78 0.89
C ASN A 347 -13.12 16.04 1.71
N TYR A 348 -13.28 15.85 3.01
CA TYR A 348 -13.21 16.94 3.98
C TYR A 348 -11.78 17.06 4.49
N ILE A 349 -11.32 18.30 4.66
CA ILE A 349 -10.12 18.64 5.44
C ILE A 349 -10.60 19.18 6.77
N LEU A 350 -9.99 18.79 7.88
CA LEU A 350 -10.36 19.27 9.23
C LEU A 350 -9.19 19.99 9.85
N MET A 351 -9.34 21.29 10.09
CA MET A 351 -8.32 22.17 10.64
C MET A 351 -8.74 22.73 12.00
N PRO A 352 -8.32 22.10 13.11
CA PRO A 352 -8.61 22.62 14.45
C PRO A 352 -7.78 23.87 14.75
N VAL A 353 -8.40 24.88 15.33
CA VAL A 353 -7.74 26.06 15.93
C VAL A 353 -6.79 26.75 14.95
N ALA A 354 -7.20 26.89 13.69
CA ALA A 354 -6.40 27.51 12.65
C ALA A 354 -6.37 29.05 12.76
N GLN A 355 -5.23 29.64 12.39
CA GLN A 355 -5.08 31.09 12.25
C GLN A 355 -5.35 31.50 10.78
N ALA A 356 -5.77 32.73 10.57
CA ALA A 356 -5.93 33.29 9.24
C ALA A 356 -4.59 33.75 8.66
N PHE A 357 -4.47 33.73 7.34
CA PHE A 357 -3.42 34.39 6.62
C PHE A 357 -3.95 35.64 5.94
N GLN A 358 -3.15 36.68 5.98
CA GLN A 358 -3.40 37.93 5.29
C GLN A 358 -2.25 38.18 4.32
N LYS A 359 -2.58 38.48 3.07
CA LYS A 359 -1.59 38.95 2.10
C LYS A 359 -1.20 40.36 2.50
N LEU A 360 0.10 40.65 2.51
CA LEU A 360 0.60 41.99 2.76
C LEU A 360 0.20 42.92 1.61
N ASP A 361 -0.02 44.21 1.93
CA ASP A 361 -0.34 45.23 0.92
C ASP A 361 0.75 45.45 -0.13
N SER A 362 1.98 45.08 0.20
CA SER A 362 3.15 45.23 -0.67
C SER A 362 4.13 44.09 -0.45
N TYR A 363 4.47 43.38 -1.50
CA TYR A 363 5.50 42.37 -1.58
C TYR A 363 6.12 42.36 -2.98
N ARG A 364 7.20 41.57 -3.22
CA ARG A 364 7.88 41.51 -4.51
C ARG A 364 6.96 41.02 -5.63
N ASP A 365 6.99 41.67 -6.79
CA ASP A 365 6.18 41.33 -7.97
C ASP A 365 6.48 39.93 -8.53
N THR A 366 7.61 39.33 -8.17
CA THR A 366 8.05 37.99 -8.52
C THR A 366 7.32 36.90 -7.75
N ILE A 367 6.69 37.25 -6.63
CA ILE A 367 5.99 36.33 -5.75
C ILE A 367 4.57 36.06 -6.24
N THR A 368 4.20 34.80 -6.32
CA THR A 368 2.83 34.35 -6.58
C THR A 368 2.29 33.61 -5.35
N ILE A 369 1.14 34.05 -4.85
CA ILE A 369 0.47 33.45 -3.70
C ILE A 369 -0.86 32.87 -4.14
N LYS A 370 -1.02 31.55 -4.01
CA LYS A 370 -2.25 30.81 -4.30
C LYS A 370 -2.87 30.28 -3.02
N SER A 371 -4.18 30.45 -2.87
CA SER A 371 -4.94 29.86 -1.78
C SER A 371 -5.17 28.36 -2.05
N LEU A 372 -4.92 27.51 -1.08
CA LEU A 372 -5.19 26.08 -1.12
C LEU A 372 -6.46 25.72 -0.32
N LEU A 373 -6.60 26.34 0.86
CA LEU A 373 -7.72 26.13 1.77
C LEU A 373 -8.25 27.47 2.25
N THR A 374 -9.58 27.68 2.16
CA THR A 374 -10.20 28.96 2.53
C THR A 374 -11.46 28.72 3.37
N THR A 375 -11.80 29.69 4.25
CA THR A 375 -13.08 29.70 4.93
C THR A 375 -14.21 30.23 4.03
N THR A 376 -15.41 30.34 4.60
CA THR A 376 -16.51 31.12 3.99
C THR A 376 -16.36 32.61 4.30
N GLU A 377 -17.16 33.44 3.64
CA GLU A 377 -17.26 34.90 3.91
C GLU A 377 -17.85 35.22 5.29
N ASP A 378 -18.49 34.24 5.95
CA ASP A 378 -19.15 34.41 7.24
C ASP A 378 -18.23 34.15 8.43
N ALA A 379 -17.01 33.68 8.18
CA ALA A 379 -16.00 33.43 9.21
C ALA A 379 -15.51 34.73 9.86
N TYR A 380 -14.98 34.65 11.07
CA TYR A 380 -14.40 35.78 11.77
C TYR A 380 -13.17 35.35 12.58
N ILE A 381 -12.35 36.35 12.97
CA ILE A 381 -11.17 36.13 13.84
C ILE A 381 -11.57 36.38 15.29
N GLU A 382 -11.32 35.39 16.15
CA GLU A 382 -11.44 35.48 17.58
C GLU A 382 -10.06 35.69 18.21
N ASN A 383 -9.85 36.87 18.79
CA ASN A 383 -8.55 37.25 19.36
C ASN A 383 -8.35 36.83 20.82
N ASP A 384 -9.41 36.43 21.51
CA ASP A 384 -9.35 35.94 22.91
C ASP A 384 -10.07 34.56 22.99
N PRO A 385 -9.51 33.51 22.42
CA PRO A 385 -10.19 32.20 22.33
C PRO A 385 -10.36 31.54 23.72
N GLU A 386 -9.54 31.90 24.71
CA GLU A 386 -9.65 31.34 26.07
C GLU A 386 -10.92 31.81 26.80
N ASN A 387 -11.35 33.05 26.55
CA ASN A 387 -12.53 33.64 27.17
C ASN A 387 -13.71 33.75 26.20
N SER A 388 -13.60 33.13 25.01
CA SER A 388 -14.60 33.27 23.97
C SER A 388 -15.93 32.57 24.29
N THR A 389 -17.01 33.23 23.93
CA THR A 389 -18.35 32.62 23.86
C THR A 389 -18.68 32.09 22.49
N TRP A 390 -17.72 32.11 21.58
CA TRP A 390 -17.84 31.71 20.15
C TRP A 390 -18.96 32.48 19.42
N SER A 391 -19.08 33.77 19.79
CA SER A 391 -20.10 34.65 19.22
C SER A 391 -19.45 35.86 18.59
N LYS A 392 -19.68 36.02 17.29
CA LYS A 392 -19.18 37.16 16.49
C LYS A 392 -19.63 38.50 17.12
N SER A 393 -18.67 39.38 17.40
CA SER A 393 -18.92 40.75 17.86
C SER A 393 -19.01 41.72 16.67
N ALA A 394 -19.48 42.95 16.92
CA ALA A 394 -19.55 43.98 15.88
C ALA A 394 -18.16 44.41 15.38
N ASP A 395 -17.12 44.25 16.23
CA ASP A 395 -15.73 44.64 15.92
C ASP A 395 -14.87 43.47 15.43
N SER A 396 -15.45 42.25 15.32
CA SER A 396 -14.72 41.10 14.80
C SER A 396 -14.35 41.29 13.34
N GLU A 397 -13.09 41.05 13.00
CA GLU A 397 -12.65 40.99 11.60
C GLU A 397 -13.33 39.79 10.92
N THR A 398 -13.97 40.01 9.79
CA THR A 398 -14.81 39.02 9.10
C THR A 398 -14.52 38.96 7.62
N GLY A 399 -14.62 37.77 7.06
CA GLY A 399 -14.45 37.53 5.62
C GLY A 399 -13.99 36.11 5.33
N ALA A 400 -13.71 35.82 4.07
CA ALA A 400 -13.03 34.62 3.66
C ALA A 400 -11.55 34.74 4.01
N PHE A 401 -11.04 33.77 4.78
CA PHE A 401 -9.65 33.72 5.20
C PHE A 401 -8.92 32.55 4.54
N ASP A 402 -7.67 32.77 4.12
CA ASP A 402 -6.76 31.70 3.73
C ASP A 402 -6.28 30.95 4.99
N LEU A 403 -6.32 29.61 4.94
CA LEU A 403 -5.85 28.71 5.98
C LEU A 403 -4.70 27.81 5.51
N GLY A 404 -4.55 27.69 4.21
CA GLY A 404 -3.46 27.02 3.52
C GLY A 404 -3.13 27.75 2.23
N VAL A 405 -1.85 27.98 1.98
CA VAL A 405 -1.35 28.70 0.81
C VAL A 405 -0.12 28.01 0.19
N SER A 406 0.00 28.15 -1.13
CA SER A 406 1.22 27.86 -1.86
C SER A 406 1.82 29.16 -2.38
N ILE A 407 3.08 29.39 -2.09
CA ILE A 407 3.83 30.60 -2.48
C ILE A 407 4.97 30.16 -3.36
N THR A 408 5.12 30.81 -4.51
CA THR A 408 6.22 30.55 -5.44
C THR A 408 6.90 31.86 -5.82
N GLU A 409 8.21 31.83 -5.96
CA GLU A 409 9.00 32.95 -6.49
C GLU A 409 10.10 32.41 -7.39
N THR A 410 10.25 33.00 -8.58
CA THR A 410 11.33 32.64 -9.50
C THR A 410 12.22 33.84 -9.73
N VAL A 411 13.50 33.73 -9.35
CA VAL A 411 14.52 34.76 -9.52
C VAL A 411 15.80 34.12 -10.05
N ASP A 412 16.36 34.63 -11.14
CA ASP A 412 17.59 34.15 -11.75
C ASP A 412 17.60 32.60 -12.00
N ASP A 413 16.53 32.06 -12.55
CA ASP A 413 16.29 30.61 -12.79
C ASP A 413 16.24 29.73 -11.52
N LYS A 414 16.20 30.34 -10.34
CA LYS A 414 15.97 29.66 -9.07
C LYS A 414 14.50 29.76 -8.68
N GLU A 415 13.87 28.62 -8.39
CA GLU A 415 12.48 28.55 -7.97
C GLU A 415 12.38 28.25 -6.48
N THR A 416 11.87 29.20 -5.73
CA THR A 416 11.51 29.06 -4.32
C THR A 416 10.05 28.60 -4.23
N GLN A 417 9.76 27.63 -3.41
CA GLN A 417 8.41 27.18 -3.13
C GLN A 417 8.16 27.06 -1.62
N ILE A 418 7.07 27.63 -1.15
CA ILE A 418 6.63 27.51 0.25
C ILE A 418 5.20 27.03 0.25
N ILE A 419 4.92 25.94 0.96
CA ILE A 419 3.56 25.49 1.27
C ILE A 419 3.36 25.66 2.75
N TYR A 420 2.27 26.36 3.12
CA TYR A 420 2.01 26.71 4.50
C TYR A 420 0.57 26.40 4.91
N PHE A 421 0.42 25.73 6.07
CA PHE A 421 -0.86 25.43 6.70
C PHE A 421 -0.89 25.94 8.14
N SER A 422 -1.99 26.58 8.54
CA SER A 422 -2.10 27.25 9.84
C SER A 422 -2.61 26.38 11.00
N SER A 423 -2.62 25.07 10.84
CA SER A 423 -3.06 24.13 11.89
C SER A 423 -2.28 22.84 11.82
N ALA A 424 -1.19 22.71 12.58
CA ALA A 424 -0.45 21.45 12.65
C ALA A 424 -1.25 20.32 13.32
N SER A 425 -2.17 20.65 14.22
CA SER A 425 -3.06 19.67 14.87
C SER A 425 -3.96 18.91 13.90
N MET A 426 -4.09 19.39 12.65
CA MET A 426 -4.75 18.64 11.60
C MET A 426 -4.09 17.28 11.32
N LEU A 427 -2.79 17.15 11.59
CA LEU A 427 -2.01 15.92 11.40
C LEU A 427 -1.98 15.02 12.64
N SER A 428 -2.65 15.37 13.73
CA SER A 428 -2.77 14.46 14.86
C SER A 428 -3.59 13.22 14.48
N SER A 429 -3.20 12.04 14.99
CA SER A 429 -3.85 10.76 14.65
C SER A 429 -5.37 10.79 14.84
N GLN A 430 -5.87 11.46 15.89
CA GLN A 430 -7.30 11.55 16.17
C GLN A 430 -8.05 12.38 15.13
N ILE A 431 -7.49 13.52 14.71
CA ILE A 431 -8.11 14.43 13.74
C ILE A 431 -8.07 13.81 12.33
N ASP A 432 -6.93 13.30 11.95
CA ASP A 432 -6.74 12.70 10.63
C ASP A 432 -7.63 11.46 10.42
N GLN A 433 -7.76 10.62 11.44
CA GLN A 433 -8.67 9.47 11.40
C GLN A 433 -10.15 9.87 11.28
N ALA A 434 -10.56 10.99 11.90
CA ALA A 434 -11.94 11.47 11.81
C ALA A 434 -12.40 11.77 10.37
N ILE A 435 -11.45 12.06 9.49
CA ILE A 435 -11.66 12.37 8.07
C ILE A 435 -10.97 11.37 7.13
N SER A 436 -10.73 10.15 7.64
CA SER A 436 -10.20 9.02 6.84
C SER A 436 -8.83 9.30 6.19
N GLY A 437 -7.92 10.00 6.88
CA GLY A 437 -6.55 10.23 6.44
C GLY A 437 -6.38 11.35 5.40
N ALA A 438 -7.41 12.14 5.13
CA ALA A 438 -7.34 13.16 4.08
C ALA A 438 -6.35 14.29 4.40
N ASN A 439 -6.18 14.66 5.68
CA ASN A 439 -5.20 15.66 6.10
C ASN A 439 -3.77 15.16 5.85
N SER A 440 -3.47 13.94 6.26
CA SER A 440 -2.17 13.30 6.02
C SER A 440 -1.87 13.19 4.54
N LYS A 441 -2.86 12.83 3.74
CA LYS A 441 -2.73 12.76 2.28
C LYS A 441 -2.39 14.12 1.68
N LEU A 442 -3.09 15.19 2.08
CA LEU A 442 -2.81 16.55 1.64
C LEU A 442 -1.39 16.99 2.02
N ALA A 443 -0.99 16.77 3.27
CA ALA A 443 0.33 17.18 3.77
C ALA A 443 1.46 16.39 3.10
N ALA A 444 1.31 15.08 2.90
CA ALA A 444 2.29 14.26 2.19
C ALA A 444 2.40 14.66 0.70
N THR A 445 1.27 14.96 0.04
CA THR A 445 1.28 15.48 -1.34
C THR A 445 1.97 16.84 -1.39
N ALA A 446 1.75 17.72 -0.41
CA ALA A 446 2.43 19.01 -0.33
C ALA A 446 3.94 18.84 -0.23
N LEU A 447 4.44 17.99 0.67
CA LEU A 447 5.85 17.67 0.83
C LEU A 447 6.44 17.07 -0.45
N THR A 448 5.84 16.02 -0.97
CA THR A 448 6.40 15.28 -2.11
C THR A 448 6.31 16.06 -3.43
N SER A 449 5.37 17.01 -3.56
CA SER A 449 5.25 17.87 -4.75
C SER A 449 6.42 18.86 -4.89
N MET A 450 7.09 19.16 -3.80
CA MET A 450 8.26 20.06 -3.78
C MET A 450 9.56 19.30 -4.00
N CYS A 451 9.59 18.00 -3.72
CA CYS A 451 10.77 17.18 -3.95
C CYS A 451 10.92 16.79 -5.43
N ASP A 452 12.15 16.84 -5.96
CA ASP A 452 12.46 16.26 -7.28
C ASP A 452 12.49 14.72 -7.16
N VAL A 453 11.32 14.12 -6.96
CA VAL A 453 11.21 12.67 -6.92
C VAL A 453 11.23 12.15 -8.35
N GLU A 454 12.33 11.54 -8.77
CA GLU A 454 12.37 10.82 -10.05
C GLU A 454 11.28 9.73 -10.03
N GLN A 455 10.15 10.03 -10.70
CA GLN A 455 9.00 9.16 -10.90
C GLN A 455 8.42 8.52 -9.63
N THR A 456 7.63 9.26 -8.90
CA THR A 456 6.69 8.66 -7.95
C THR A 456 5.64 7.87 -8.73
N VAL A 457 5.86 6.57 -8.87
CA VAL A 457 4.82 5.71 -9.45
C VAL A 457 3.75 5.50 -8.39
N VAL A 458 2.67 6.23 -8.52
CA VAL A 458 1.50 6.06 -7.63
C VAL A 458 0.81 4.74 -8.01
N ILE A 459 1.09 3.70 -7.26
CA ILE A 459 0.39 2.42 -7.39
C ILE A 459 -0.74 2.43 -6.34
N PRO A 460 -2.01 2.45 -6.79
CA PRO A 460 -3.13 2.48 -5.86
C PRO A 460 -3.26 1.15 -5.11
N SER A 461 -3.61 1.22 -3.85
CA SER A 461 -3.92 0.02 -3.06
C SER A 461 -5.11 -0.75 -3.64
N LYS A 462 -5.10 -2.06 -3.48
CA LYS A 462 -6.15 -2.96 -3.96
C LYS A 462 -7.16 -3.20 -2.85
N SER A 463 -8.39 -2.73 -3.05
CA SER A 463 -9.46 -2.89 -2.05
C SER A 463 -9.75 -4.36 -1.75
N THR A 464 -9.81 -4.73 -0.47
CA THR A 464 -10.26 -6.06 -0.01
C THR A 464 -11.77 -6.16 0.14
N SER A 465 -12.51 -5.08 -0.14
CA SER A 465 -13.97 -5.08 -0.07
C SER A 465 -14.57 -6.04 -1.08
N TYR A 466 -15.25 -7.06 -0.60
CA TYR A 466 -15.96 -8.01 -1.45
C TYR A 466 -17.17 -7.32 -2.08
N THR A 467 -17.12 -7.06 -3.37
CA THR A 467 -18.36 -6.86 -4.12
C THR A 467 -19.05 -8.21 -4.23
N ASN A 468 -20.16 -8.37 -3.50
CA ASN A 468 -21.00 -9.54 -3.67
C ASN A 468 -21.39 -9.67 -5.14
N LEU A 469 -20.93 -10.73 -5.81
CA LEU A 469 -21.36 -11.04 -7.17
C LEU A 469 -22.87 -11.29 -7.12
N VAL A 470 -23.66 -10.31 -7.53
CA VAL A 470 -25.10 -10.45 -7.66
C VAL A 470 -25.38 -11.20 -8.96
N PHE A 471 -25.52 -12.49 -8.85
CA PHE A 471 -26.02 -13.30 -9.98
C PHE A 471 -27.50 -13.03 -10.18
N THR A 472 -27.87 -12.61 -11.37
CA THR A 472 -29.29 -12.56 -11.72
C THR A 472 -29.85 -13.98 -11.77
N GLN A 473 -31.10 -14.19 -11.32
CA GLN A 473 -31.75 -15.51 -11.35
C GLN A 473 -31.71 -16.15 -12.75
N GLY A 474 -31.73 -15.32 -13.80
CA GLY A 474 -31.59 -15.79 -15.18
C GLY A 474 -30.21 -16.38 -15.49
N ALA A 475 -29.12 -15.76 -15.00
CA ALA A 475 -27.77 -16.28 -15.16
C ALA A 475 -27.59 -17.60 -14.39
N VAL A 476 -28.07 -17.68 -13.16
CA VAL A 476 -28.04 -18.93 -12.36
C VAL A 476 -28.75 -20.06 -13.08
N ASN A 477 -29.97 -19.83 -13.59
CA ASN A 477 -30.72 -20.82 -14.31
C ASN A 477 -30.03 -21.28 -15.60
N THR A 478 -29.47 -20.34 -16.36
CA THR A 478 -28.78 -20.65 -17.61
C THR A 478 -27.54 -21.52 -17.39
N TRP A 479 -26.69 -21.13 -16.45
CA TRP A 479 -25.49 -21.91 -16.11
C TRP A 479 -25.82 -23.26 -15.48
N SER A 480 -26.87 -23.35 -14.66
CA SER A 480 -27.34 -24.62 -14.11
C SER A 480 -27.81 -25.58 -15.20
N ILE A 481 -28.55 -25.10 -16.20
CA ILE A 481 -28.99 -25.92 -17.34
C ILE A 481 -27.78 -26.40 -18.17
N ILE A 482 -26.84 -25.55 -18.44
CA ILE A 482 -25.64 -25.90 -19.19
C ILE A 482 -24.82 -26.96 -18.46
N THR A 483 -24.58 -26.79 -17.17
CA THR A 483 -23.73 -27.70 -16.39
C THR A 483 -24.40 -29.02 -16.05
N ILE A 484 -25.69 -29.00 -15.66
CA ILE A 484 -26.42 -30.18 -15.18
C ILE A 484 -26.97 -31.02 -16.34
N ALA A 485 -27.39 -30.36 -17.42
CA ALA A 485 -28.04 -31.07 -18.53
C ALA A 485 -27.15 -31.02 -19.82
N GLY A 486 -26.59 -29.88 -20.19
CA GLY A 486 -25.86 -29.68 -21.44
C GLY A 486 -24.61 -30.53 -21.53
N ILE A 487 -23.72 -30.44 -20.55
CA ILE A 487 -22.44 -31.18 -20.55
C ILE A 487 -22.68 -32.71 -20.48
N PRO A 488 -23.53 -33.25 -19.61
CA PRO A 488 -23.83 -34.69 -19.61
C PRO A 488 -24.43 -35.17 -20.92
N LEU A 489 -25.35 -34.40 -21.52
CA LEU A 489 -25.97 -34.76 -22.79
C LEU A 489 -24.93 -34.87 -23.92
N VAL A 490 -23.98 -33.93 -24.02
CA VAL A 490 -22.90 -33.99 -25.00
C VAL A 490 -22.04 -35.25 -24.79
N LEU A 491 -21.69 -35.57 -23.55
CA LEU A 491 -20.93 -36.77 -23.24
C LEU A 491 -21.68 -38.07 -23.61
N VAL A 492 -22.99 -38.12 -23.36
CA VAL A 492 -23.82 -39.26 -23.79
C VAL A 492 -23.87 -39.38 -25.31
N VAL A 493 -24.05 -38.28 -26.04
CA VAL A 493 -24.04 -38.26 -27.51
C VAL A 493 -22.72 -38.77 -28.05
N ILE A 494 -21.59 -38.29 -27.51
CA ILE A 494 -20.24 -38.76 -27.89
C ILE A 494 -20.11 -40.27 -27.59
N GLY A 495 -20.55 -40.71 -26.42
CA GLY A 495 -20.52 -42.12 -26.04
C GLY A 495 -21.30 -43.00 -26.98
N VAL A 496 -22.52 -42.58 -27.37
CA VAL A 496 -23.38 -43.29 -28.32
C VAL A 496 -22.74 -43.33 -29.72
N MET A 497 -22.15 -42.22 -30.18
CA MET A 497 -21.44 -42.19 -31.45
C MET A 497 -20.26 -43.18 -31.48
N ILE A 498 -19.46 -43.21 -30.44
CA ILE A 498 -18.34 -44.16 -30.32
C ILE A 498 -18.87 -45.61 -30.28
N TRP A 499 -19.93 -45.87 -29.51
CA TRP A 499 -20.54 -47.20 -29.44
C TRP A 499 -21.10 -47.67 -30.80
N MET A 500 -21.80 -46.79 -31.55
CA MET A 500 -22.29 -47.09 -32.89
C MET A 500 -21.16 -47.35 -33.87
N LYS A 501 -20.05 -46.58 -33.80
CA LYS A 501 -18.87 -46.79 -34.63
C LYS A 501 -18.20 -48.14 -34.35
N ARG A 502 -18.09 -48.53 -33.10
CA ARG A 502 -17.54 -49.86 -32.71
C ARG A 502 -18.41 -51.02 -33.09
N ARG A 503 -19.73 -50.84 -33.16
CA ARG A 503 -20.69 -51.91 -33.56
C ARG A 503 -20.73 -52.14 -35.06
N LYS A 504 -20.23 -51.20 -35.86
CA LYS A 504 -20.16 -51.31 -37.35
C LYS A 504 -18.82 -51.87 -37.85
N GLN A 505 -17.86 -52.04 -36.94
CA GLN A 505 -16.63 -52.80 -37.14
C GLN A 505 -16.77 -54.22 -36.60
#